data_5ee35e9f447ea7418ef13f9c5f5a1fc4
#
_entry.id   5ee35e9f447ea7418ef13f9c5f5a1fc4
#
_cell.length_a   1.000
_cell.length_b   1.000
_cell.length_c   1.000
_cell.angle_alpha   90.00
_cell.angle_beta   90.00
_cell.angle_gamma   90.00
#
_symmetry.space_group_name_H-M   'P 1'
#
loop_
_entity.id
_entity.type
_entity.pdbx_description
1 polymer ?
#
loop_
_entity_poly.entity_id
_entity_poly.type
_entity_poly.pdbx_seq_one_letter_code
_entity_poly.pdbx_strand_id
1 'polypeptide(L)'
;MNDNFIISTNGEVLCRCSANAEGTITIPEGIVAIKQNAFKGCKDITNVVFPKTLERIGSCAFEGCESLKSVQIAKCVKYIGQGAFKGCRRVESADIPSSIEELPDSMFEGCISLTDVKMAEDGLKVIGDYCFKMCISLKKITIPRSVISMGRAFTECWNLKTVIMKTNKIGVNKGVFAGCGEDITVHCCIPATSFLKICNSYCPQKPKLRSIKKKLFAKKILAPHFLNLYSIPGDITTIEEEAFCYCTGLRLIEISQSVKRIENRAFKDCSNLIRLTIKEGVEVIGRNAFENCIGLTNLYLPDSLKVIKDFAFSGCTALTEVSISQYTQVAATAFDAKIKITYRQ
;
A
#
# COMPACT_ATOMS: atom_id res chain seq x y z
N MET A 1 18.87 -20.26 38.94
CA MET A 1 19.14 -20.25 37.50
C MET A 1 17.85 -20.67 36.83
N ASN A 2 17.46 -20.04 35.76
CA ASN A 2 16.22 -20.44 35.06
C ASN A 2 16.51 -21.76 34.34
N ASP A 3 16.02 -22.88 34.86
CA ASP A 3 16.22 -24.25 34.32
C ASP A 3 15.65 -24.42 32.88
N ASN A 4 15.05 -23.36 32.36
CA ASN A 4 14.42 -23.35 31.04
C ASN A 4 15.38 -23.13 29.88
N PHE A 5 16.66 -22.77 30.11
CA PHE A 5 17.56 -22.38 29.03
C PHE A 5 18.83 -23.22 28.97
N ILE A 6 19.21 -23.57 27.75
CA ILE A 6 20.56 -24.00 27.43
C ILE A 6 21.29 -22.79 26.84
N ILE A 7 22.34 -22.33 27.51
CA ILE A 7 23.15 -21.19 27.12
C ILE A 7 24.54 -21.69 26.72
N SER A 8 25.18 -21.01 25.77
CA SER A 8 26.57 -21.31 25.35
C SER A 8 27.54 -21.16 26.52
N THR A 9 28.72 -21.79 26.38
CA THR A 9 29.75 -21.76 27.42
C THR A 9 30.27 -20.37 27.76
N ASN A 10 30.26 -19.44 26.80
CA ASN A 10 30.63 -18.04 27.02
C ASN A 10 29.46 -17.17 27.60
N GLY A 11 28.30 -17.76 27.83
CA GLY A 11 27.15 -17.05 28.41
C GLY A 11 26.39 -16.09 27.47
N GLU A 12 26.78 -15.95 26.21
CA GLU A 12 26.26 -14.92 25.31
C GLU A 12 25.17 -15.42 24.37
N VAL A 13 25.05 -16.73 24.14
CA VAL A 13 24.11 -17.28 23.17
C VAL A 13 23.08 -18.18 23.84
N LEU A 14 21.79 -17.86 23.69
CA LEU A 14 20.71 -18.74 24.10
C LEU A 14 20.53 -19.81 22.99
N CYS A 15 20.95 -21.03 23.30
CA CYS A 15 20.96 -22.14 22.36
C CYS A 15 19.61 -22.84 22.25
N ARG A 16 18.89 -23.03 23.37
CA ARG A 16 17.59 -23.70 23.41
C ARG A 16 16.79 -23.33 24.66
N CYS A 17 15.48 -23.25 24.51
CA CYS A 17 14.52 -23.18 25.60
C CYS A 17 13.89 -24.55 25.83
N SER A 18 13.52 -24.87 27.07
CA SER A 18 12.75 -26.06 27.39
C SER A 18 11.39 -26.03 26.68
N ALA A 19 10.97 -27.19 26.15
CA ALA A 19 9.66 -27.31 25.51
C ALA A 19 8.48 -27.08 26.47
N ASN A 20 8.71 -27.28 27.77
CA ASN A 20 7.71 -27.09 28.83
C ASN A 20 7.73 -25.65 29.41
N ALA A 21 8.47 -24.74 28.78
CA ALA A 21 8.47 -23.36 29.20
C ALA A 21 7.09 -22.71 28.94
N GLU A 22 6.54 -22.06 29.94
CA GLU A 22 5.21 -21.47 29.92
C GLU A 22 5.17 -20.03 30.42
N GLY A 23 4.09 -19.32 30.11
CA GLY A 23 3.85 -17.96 30.62
C GLY A 23 4.81 -16.92 30.06
N THR A 24 5.26 -16.00 30.92
CA THR A 24 6.22 -14.96 30.56
C THR A 24 7.65 -15.45 30.74
N ILE A 25 8.41 -15.43 29.67
CA ILE A 25 9.84 -15.79 29.67
C ILE A 25 10.69 -14.53 29.66
N THR A 26 11.56 -14.38 30.67
CA THR A 26 12.57 -13.31 30.71
C THR A 26 13.92 -13.89 30.30
N ILE A 27 14.45 -13.44 29.17
CA ILE A 27 15.78 -13.85 28.69
C ILE A 27 16.83 -13.08 29.51
N PRO A 28 17.84 -13.77 30.08
CA PRO A 28 18.84 -13.13 30.94
C PRO A 28 19.61 -12.00 30.24
N GLU A 29 19.97 -10.97 30.99
CA GLU A 29 20.93 -9.96 30.52
C GLU A 29 22.28 -10.61 30.21
N GLY A 30 22.99 -10.07 29.21
CA GLY A 30 24.23 -10.65 28.69
C GLY A 30 24.02 -11.55 27.48
N ILE A 31 22.80 -12.01 27.21
CA ILE A 31 22.51 -12.74 25.97
C ILE A 31 22.54 -11.76 24.79
N VAL A 32 23.45 -12.01 23.85
CA VAL A 32 23.65 -11.23 22.63
C VAL A 32 22.93 -11.85 21.43
N ALA A 33 22.75 -13.18 21.43
CA ALA A 33 22.09 -13.89 20.34
C ALA A 33 21.15 -15.00 20.83
N ILE A 34 20.04 -15.15 20.12
CA ILE A 34 19.14 -16.30 20.22
C ILE A 34 19.42 -17.19 19.00
N LYS A 35 19.76 -18.44 19.23
CA LYS A 35 20.11 -19.40 18.17
C LYS A 35 18.88 -19.77 17.33
N GLN A 36 19.12 -20.23 16.12
CA GLN A 36 18.10 -20.85 15.26
C GLN A 36 17.30 -21.92 16.03
N ASN A 37 15.96 -21.89 15.89
CA ASN A 37 15.03 -22.81 16.54
C ASN A 37 15.06 -22.82 18.07
N ALA A 38 15.64 -21.85 18.76
CA ALA A 38 15.84 -21.87 20.20
C ALA A 38 14.56 -22.04 21.03
N PHE A 39 13.45 -21.46 20.59
CA PHE A 39 12.11 -21.56 21.19
C PHE A 39 11.10 -22.26 20.29
N LYS A 40 11.58 -22.96 19.23
CA LYS A 40 10.68 -23.60 18.27
C LYS A 40 9.74 -24.58 18.96
N GLY A 41 8.44 -24.36 18.80
CA GLY A 41 7.39 -25.22 19.35
C GLY A 41 7.14 -25.06 20.86
N CYS A 42 7.68 -24.04 21.52
CA CYS A 42 7.33 -23.70 22.90
C CYS A 42 5.93 -23.07 22.91
N LYS A 43 4.89 -23.90 22.88
CA LYS A 43 3.49 -23.49 22.61
C LYS A 43 2.87 -22.66 23.73
N ASP A 44 3.33 -22.83 24.97
CA ASP A 44 2.70 -22.27 26.16
C ASP A 44 3.32 -20.95 26.62
N ILE A 45 4.36 -20.46 25.92
CA ILE A 45 4.93 -19.13 26.14
C ILE A 45 3.93 -18.07 25.68
N THR A 46 3.57 -17.17 26.61
CA THR A 46 2.60 -16.09 26.33
C THR A 46 3.26 -14.74 26.09
N ASN A 47 4.46 -14.52 26.64
CA ASN A 47 5.23 -13.29 26.46
C ASN A 47 6.73 -13.56 26.54
N VAL A 48 7.54 -12.76 25.87
CA VAL A 48 9.01 -12.82 25.93
C VAL A 48 9.56 -11.43 26.22
N VAL A 49 10.35 -11.32 27.27
CA VAL A 49 11.09 -10.11 27.63
C VAL A 49 12.52 -10.26 27.13
N PHE A 50 12.89 -9.43 26.16
CA PHE A 50 14.23 -9.42 25.58
C PHE A 50 15.20 -8.57 26.39
N PRO A 51 16.46 -9.01 26.58
CA PRO A 51 17.49 -8.23 27.25
C PRO A 51 17.96 -7.05 26.38
N LYS A 52 18.52 -6.04 27.00
CA LYS A 52 19.07 -4.87 26.30
C LYS A 52 20.35 -5.18 25.52
N THR A 53 20.95 -6.33 25.75
CA THR A 53 22.17 -6.82 25.10
C THR A 53 21.89 -7.59 23.80
N LEU A 54 20.61 -7.93 23.50
CA LEU A 54 20.25 -8.78 22.39
C LEU A 54 20.45 -8.08 21.03
N GLU A 55 21.32 -8.61 20.20
CA GLU A 55 21.58 -8.09 18.84
C GLU A 55 20.98 -8.97 17.74
N ARG A 56 20.81 -10.29 17.99
CA ARG A 56 20.45 -11.24 16.92
C ARG A 56 19.37 -12.21 17.37
N ILE A 57 18.35 -12.40 16.53
CA ILE A 57 17.34 -13.45 16.65
C ILE A 57 17.51 -14.40 15.47
N GLY A 58 17.76 -15.68 15.74
CA GLY A 58 18.00 -16.69 14.72
C GLY A 58 16.77 -17.09 13.92
N SER A 59 16.99 -17.80 12.81
CA SER A 59 15.91 -18.30 11.95
C SER A 59 15.00 -19.24 12.74
N CYS A 60 13.67 -19.14 12.53
CA CYS A 60 12.67 -19.96 13.21
C CYS A 60 12.78 -19.95 14.75
N ALA A 61 13.41 -18.92 15.34
CA ALA A 61 13.71 -18.92 16.77
C ALA A 61 12.48 -19.11 17.64
N PHE A 62 11.34 -18.54 17.26
CA PHE A 62 10.05 -18.64 17.96
C PHE A 62 8.98 -19.31 17.08
N GLU A 63 9.37 -20.11 16.07
CA GLU A 63 8.40 -20.77 15.19
C GLU A 63 7.45 -21.67 16.02
N GLY A 64 6.14 -21.46 15.85
CA GLY A 64 5.12 -22.25 16.53
C GLY A 64 4.96 -21.97 18.02
N CYS A 65 5.40 -20.80 18.52
CA CYS A 65 5.02 -20.31 19.85
C CYS A 65 3.55 -19.87 19.80
N GLU A 66 2.62 -20.84 19.83
CA GLU A 66 1.21 -20.61 19.47
C GLU A 66 0.48 -19.68 20.46
N SER A 67 0.90 -19.61 21.73
CA SER A 67 0.29 -18.78 22.77
C SER A 67 0.90 -17.38 22.91
N LEU A 68 1.99 -17.08 22.18
CA LEU A 68 2.65 -15.77 22.23
C LEU A 68 1.68 -14.68 21.77
N LYS A 69 1.47 -13.63 22.62
CA LYS A 69 0.45 -12.60 22.39
C LYS A 69 0.96 -11.38 21.62
N SER A 70 2.23 -11.03 21.81
CA SER A 70 2.82 -9.86 21.16
C SER A 70 4.30 -10.06 20.88
N VAL A 71 4.83 -9.32 19.90
CA VAL A 71 6.25 -9.30 19.56
C VAL A 71 6.75 -7.86 19.65
N GLN A 72 7.50 -7.57 20.72
CA GLN A 72 8.14 -6.27 20.93
C GLN A 72 9.65 -6.42 20.72
N ILE A 73 10.12 -6.13 19.50
CA ILE A 73 11.54 -6.24 19.17
C ILE A 73 12.32 -5.15 19.92
N ALA A 74 13.33 -5.55 20.70
CA ALA A 74 14.17 -4.59 21.42
C ALA A 74 14.98 -3.72 20.42
N LYS A 75 15.19 -2.44 20.78
CA LYS A 75 15.89 -1.47 19.92
C LYS A 75 17.35 -1.80 19.63
N CYS A 76 17.95 -2.68 20.42
CA CYS A 76 19.31 -3.16 20.22
C CYS A 76 19.43 -4.28 19.18
N VAL A 77 18.31 -4.94 18.81
CA VAL A 77 18.31 -6.00 17.82
C VAL A 77 18.58 -5.40 16.42
N LYS A 78 19.56 -5.98 15.74
CA LYS A 78 20.03 -5.59 14.40
C LYS A 78 19.67 -6.61 13.34
N TYR A 79 19.48 -7.88 13.74
CA TYR A 79 19.24 -8.98 12.81
C TYR A 79 18.16 -9.93 13.31
N ILE A 80 17.26 -10.29 12.40
CA ILE A 80 16.22 -11.29 12.63
C ILE A 80 16.29 -12.30 11.48
N GLY A 81 16.29 -13.59 11.79
CA GLY A 81 16.34 -14.66 10.81
C GLY A 81 14.98 -14.99 10.21
N GLN A 82 15.02 -15.69 9.06
CA GLN A 82 13.83 -16.16 8.35
C GLN A 82 12.89 -16.94 9.27
N GLY A 83 11.58 -16.70 9.15
CA GLY A 83 10.56 -17.44 9.89
C GLY A 83 10.62 -17.26 11.40
N ALA A 84 11.30 -16.23 11.93
CA ALA A 84 11.57 -16.09 13.37
C ALA A 84 10.32 -16.23 14.25
N PHE A 85 9.16 -15.76 13.81
CA PHE A 85 7.88 -15.84 14.52
C PHE A 85 6.80 -16.56 13.70
N LYS A 86 7.21 -17.42 12.77
CA LYS A 86 6.30 -18.19 11.92
C LYS A 86 5.35 -19.05 12.78
N GLY A 87 4.06 -19.01 12.48
CA GLY A 87 3.06 -19.82 13.16
C GLY A 87 2.74 -19.42 14.60
N CYS A 88 3.15 -18.22 15.03
CA CYS A 88 2.74 -17.64 16.32
C CYS A 88 1.27 -17.18 16.24
N ARG A 89 0.34 -18.12 16.35
CA ARG A 89 -1.07 -17.95 15.98
C ARG A 89 -1.81 -16.88 16.79
N ARG A 90 -1.40 -16.66 18.07
CA ARG A 90 -2.04 -15.70 18.99
C ARG A 90 -1.36 -14.34 19.02
N VAL A 91 -0.30 -14.11 18.26
CA VAL A 91 0.30 -12.77 18.15
C VAL A 91 -0.71 -11.81 17.55
N GLU A 92 -1.11 -10.80 18.32
CA GLU A 92 -2.06 -9.76 17.94
C GLU A 92 -1.35 -8.49 17.46
N SER A 93 -0.15 -8.22 18.00
CA SER A 93 0.62 -7.01 17.67
C SER A 93 2.11 -7.27 17.55
N ALA A 94 2.77 -6.50 16.67
CA ALA A 94 4.20 -6.49 16.50
C ALA A 94 4.73 -5.05 16.44
N ASP A 95 5.85 -4.78 17.16
CA ASP A 95 6.53 -3.48 17.14
C ASP A 95 7.96 -3.67 16.61
N ILE A 96 8.24 -3.04 15.46
CA ILE A 96 9.49 -3.15 14.71
C ILE A 96 10.27 -1.84 14.84
N PRO A 97 11.41 -1.83 15.55
CA PRO A 97 12.21 -0.63 15.76
C PRO A 97 13.02 -0.25 14.51
N SER A 98 13.54 0.97 14.51
CA SER A 98 14.36 1.53 13.42
C SER A 98 15.73 0.83 13.25
N SER A 99 16.16 0.03 14.21
CA SER A 99 17.40 -0.77 14.11
C SER A 99 17.30 -1.94 13.13
N ILE A 100 16.09 -2.31 12.71
CA ILE A 100 15.84 -3.41 11.77
C ILE A 100 15.79 -2.84 10.35
N GLU A 101 16.72 -3.26 9.51
CA GLU A 101 16.78 -2.88 8.08
C GLU A 101 15.95 -3.82 7.19
N GLU A 102 15.72 -5.06 7.62
CA GLU A 102 15.01 -6.07 6.83
C GLU A 102 14.05 -6.88 7.71
N LEU A 103 12.80 -7.02 7.28
CA LEU A 103 11.90 -8.07 7.74
C LEU A 103 12.13 -9.29 6.84
N PRO A 104 12.69 -10.37 7.38
CA PRO A 104 13.08 -11.52 6.57
C PRO A 104 11.87 -12.30 6.06
N ASP A 105 12.13 -13.21 5.13
CA ASP A 105 11.12 -14.11 4.57
C ASP A 105 10.37 -14.86 5.66
N SER A 106 9.06 -14.98 5.48
CA SER A 106 8.15 -15.74 6.37
C SER A 106 8.19 -15.33 7.85
N MET A 107 8.70 -14.15 8.21
CA MET A 107 8.89 -13.76 9.62
C MET A 107 7.63 -13.92 10.46
N PHE A 108 6.46 -13.50 9.96
CA PHE A 108 5.14 -13.62 10.62
C PHE A 108 4.17 -14.51 9.82
N GLU A 109 4.67 -15.41 8.99
CA GLU A 109 3.82 -16.34 8.23
C GLU A 109 2.93 -17.15 9.19
N GLY A 110 1.61 -17.13 8.96
CA GLY A 110 0.66 -17.86 9.78
C GLY A 110 0.36 -17.24 11.15
N CYS A 111 0.74 -15.98 11.39
CA CYS A 111 0.29 -15.22 12.56
C CYS A 111 -1.18 -14.78 12.35
N ILE A 112 -2.10 -15.72 12.50
CA ILE A 112 -3.51 -15.55 12.09
C ILE A 112 -4.27 -14.49 12.88
N SER A 113 -3.84 -14.18 14.12
CA SER A 113 -4.46 -13.17 14.99
C SER A 113 -3.82 -11.77 14.84
N LEU A 114 -2.77 -11.62 14.01
CA LEU A 114 -2.04 -10.36 13.88
C LEU A 114 -2.94 -9.27 13.28
N THR A 115 -3.19 -8.21 14.04
CA THR A 115 -4.05 -7.08 13.64
C THR A 115 -3.30 -5.77 13.55
N ASP A 116 -2.25 -5.58 14.36
CA ASP A 116 -1.49 -4.34 14.46
C ASP A 116 0.01 -4.59 14.25
N VAL A 117 0.59 -3.90 13.28
CA VAL A 117 2.03 -3.93 13.00
C VAL A 117 2.54 -2.51 12.97
N LYS A 118 3.33 -2.13 13.98
CA LYS A 118 4.00 -0.85 14.04
C LYS A 118 5.41 -0.99 13.52
N MET A 119 5.75 -0.23 12.51
CA MET A 119 7.08 -0.14 11.94
C MET A 119 7.58 1.29 12.12
N ALA A 120 8.83 1.44 12.56
CA ALA A 120 9.45 2.77 12.62
C ALA A 120 9.48 3.42 11.23
N GLU A 121 9.38 4.74 11.16
CA GLU A 121 9.34 5.48 9.90
C GLU A 121 10.63 5.36 9.09
N ASP A 122 11.76 5.18 9.78
CA ASP A 122 13.10 5.07 9.21
C ASP A 122 13.73 3.73 9.63
N GLY A 123 14.78 3.32 8.92
CA GLY A 123 15.55 2.10 9.17
C GLY A 123 15.16 0.96 8.24
N LEU A 124 13.91 0.52 8.24
CA LEU A 124 13.46 -0.62 7.45
C LEU A 124 13.53 -0.35 5.94
N LYS A 125 14.27 -1.18 5.20
CA LYS A 125 14.48 -1.06 3.75
C LYS A 125 13.80 -2.16 2.96
N VAL A 126 13.72 -3.37 3.52
CA VAL A 126 13.25 -4.56 2.81
C VAL A 126 12.18 -5.29 3.61
N ILE A 127 11.10 -5.69 2.94
CA ILE A 127 10.12 -6.64 3.46
C ILE A 127 10.18 -7.89 2.56
N GLY A 128 10.61 -9.01 3.13
CA GLY A 128 10.86 -10.26 2.43
C GLY A 128 9.62 -10.97 1.91
N ASP A 129 9.85 -12.06 1.17
CA ASP A 129 8.79 -12.92 0.64
C ASP A 129 8.01 -13.57 1.79
N TYR A 130 6.68 -13.59 1.66
CA TYR A 130 5.77 -14.25 2.61
C TYR A 130 5.87 -13.74 4.06
N CYS A 131 6.49 -12.57 4.29
CA CYS A 131 6.70 -12.03 5.64
C CYS A 131 5.43 -12.02 6.49
N PHE A 132 4.28 -11.68 5.90
CA PHE A 132 2.96 -11.66 6.53
C PHE A 132 1.97 -12.64 5.88
N LYS A 133 2.47 -13.69 5.19
CA LYS A 133 1.60 -14.67 4.55
C LYS A 133 0.63 -15.28 5.56
N MET A 134 -0.66 -15.40 5.18
CA MET A 134 -1.74 -15.92 6.04
C MET A 134 -1.95 -15.15 7.35
N CYS A 135 -1.58 -13.87 7.43
CA CYS A 135 -2.01 -12.98 8.52
C CYS A 135 -3.46 -12.56 8.28
N ILE A 136 -4.39 -13.49 8.51
CA ILE A 136 -5.79 -13.35 8.08
C ILE A 136 -6.58 -12.29 8.85
N SER A 137 -6.14 -11.92 10.05
CA SER A 137 -6.79 -10.85 10.85
C SER A 137 -6.26 -9.45 10.52
N LEU A 138 -5.20 -9.34 9.71
CA LEU A 138 -4.60 -8.05 9.35
C LEU A 138 -5.50 -7.31 8.37
N LYS A 139 -6.14 -6.22 8.84
CA LYS A 139 -7.07 -5.41 8.03
C LYS A 139 -6.39 -4.19 7.40
N LYS A 140 -5.36 -3.68 8.04
CA LYS A 140 -4.64 -2.48 7.64
C LYS A 140 -3.15 -2.62 7.92
N ILE A 141 -2.32 -2.10 7.01
CA ILE A 141 -0.88 -2.02 7.21
C ILE A 141 -0.36 -0.68 6.69
N THR A 142 0.63 -0.11 7.39
CA THR A 142 1.35 1.09 6.95
C THR A 142 2.79 0.72 6.63
N ILE A 143 3.21 0.95 5.39
CA ILE A 143 4.59 0.72 4.92
C ILE A 143 5.36 2.02 5.06
N PRO A 144 6.46 2.04 5.85
CA PRO A 144 7.26 3.24 6.09
C PRO A 144 7.90 3.81 4.82
N ARG A 145 8.27 5.10 4.88
CA ARG A 145 8.93 5.81 3.77
C ARG A 145 10.32 5.25 3.42
N SER A 146 10.99 4.61 4.37
CA SER A 146 12.32 4.04 4.20
C SER A 146 12.34 2.74 3.38
N VAL A 147 11.19 2.07 3.21
CA VAL A 147 11.09 0.80 2.48
C VAL A 147 11.27 1.01 0.98
N ILE A 148 12.25 0.32 0.39
CA ILE A 148 12.60 0.40 -1.03
C ILE A 148 12.31 -0.89 -1.79
N SER A 149 12.10 -2.01 -1.10
CA SER A 149 11.79 -3.30 -1.73
C SER A 149 10.80 -4.10 -0.90
N MET A 150 9.87 -4.78 -1.59
CA MET A 150 8.88 -5.65 -0.97
C MET A 150 8.67 -6.89 -1.83
N GLY A 151 8.85 -8.06 -1.21
CA GLY A 151 8.57 -9.36 -1.80
C GLY A 151 7.07 -9.65 -1.92
N ARG A 152 6.69 -10.92 -2.03
CA ARG A 152 5.29 -11.41 -1.98
C ARG A 152 4.75 -11.41 -0.55
N ALA A 153 4.94 -10.30 0.16
CA ALA A 153 4.85 -10.19 1.61
C ALA A 153 3.46 -10.51 2.18
N PHE A 154 2.38 -10.15 1.49
CA PHE A 154 1.00 -10.25 2.00
C PHE A 154 0.17 -11.35 1.32
N THR A 155 0.82 -12.38 0.79
CA THR A 155 0.11 -13.52 0.18
C THR A 155 -0.91 -14.11 1.17
N GLU A 156 -2.15 -14.33 0.73
CA GLU A 156 -3.23 -14.93 1.53
C GLU A 156 -3.63 -14.15 2.80
N CYS A 157 -3.43 -12.84 2.83
CA CYS A 157 -3.99 -11.96 3.87
C CYS A 157 -5.45 -11.63 3.53
N TRP A 158 -6.37 -12.54 3.75
CA TRP A 158 -7.74 -12.49 3.22
C TRP A 158 -8.57 -11.28 3.67
N ASN A 159 -8.31 -10.74 4.85
CA ASN A 159 -9.03 -9.59 5.38
C ASN A 159 -8.27 -8.27 5.23
N LEU A 160 -7.12 -8.25 4.53
CA LEU A 160 -6.38 -7.02 4.30
C LEU A 160 -7.17 -6.11 3.35
N LYS A 161 -7.59 -4.95 3.86
CA LYS A 161 -8.41 -3.97 3.14
C LYS A 161 -7.68 -2.66 2.86
N THR A 162 -6.70 -2.31 3.68
CA THR A 162 -6.04 -1.01 3.55
C THR A 162 -4.54 -1.16 3.66
N VAL A 163 -3.84 -0.71 2.64
CA VAL A 163 -2.37 -0.60 2.64
C VAL A 163 -2.00 0.86 2.45
N ILE A 164 -1.32 1.45 3.43
CA ILE A 164 -0.82 2.83 3.36
C ILE A 164 0.67 2.76 3.05
N MET A 165 1.06 3.27 1.89
CA MET A 165 2.47 3.31 1.47
C MET A 165 3.00 4.73 1.59
N LYS A 166 3.87 4.96 2.57
CA LYS A 166 4.53 6.27 2.78
C LYS A 166 5.78 6.45 1.93
N THR A 167 6.20 5.41 1.23
CA THR A 167 7.37 5.42 0.35
C THR A 167 7.00 5.88 -1.06
N ASN A 168 7.91 6.58 -1.73
CA ASN A 168 7.77 7.05 -3.11
C ASN A 168 8.69 6.31 -4.10
N LYS A 169 9.52 5.37 -3.61
CA LYS A 169 10.45 4.59 -4.42
C LYS A 169 10.47 3.15 -3.92
N ILE A 170 9.57 2.31 -4.40
CA ILE A 170 9.52 0.92 -3.97
C ILE A 170 9.54 -0.03 -5.17
N GLY A 171 10.40 -1.04 -5.10
CA GLY A 171 10.32 -2.24 -5.92
C GLY A 171 9.38 -3.25 -5.28
N VAL A 172 8.39 -3.71 -6.02
CA VAL A 172 7.39 -4.68 -5.51
C VAL A 172 7.36 -5.90 -6.40
N ASN A 173 7.42 -7.08 -5.81
CA ASN A 173 7.34 -8.33 -6.54
C ASN A 173 5.92 -8.62 -7.02
N LYS A 174 5.82 -9.33 -8.15
CA LYS A 174 4.53 -9.85 -8.63
C LYS A 174 3.90 -10.74 -7.56
N GLY A 175 2.60 -10.53 -7.31
CA GLY A 175 1.86 -11.35 -6.35
C GLY A 175 2.00 -10.92 -4.89
N VAL A 176 2.47 -9.71 -4.61
CA VAL A 176 2.59 -9.17 -3.23
C VAL A 176 1.28 -9.32 -2.43
N PHE A 177 0.11 -9.21 -3.09
CA PHE A 177 -1.22 -9.39 -2.51
C PHE A 177 -1.96 -10.62 -3.05
N ALA A 178 -1.22 -11.63 -3.57
CA ALA A 178 -1.86 -12.85 -4.11
C ALA A 178 -2.70 -13.55 -3.04
N GLY A 179 -3.94 -13.92 -3.38
CA GLY A 179 -4.87 -14.57 -2.44
C GLY A 179 -5.42 -13.66 -1.34
N CYS A 180 -5.15 -12.36 -1.37
CA CYS A 180 -5.88 -11.41 -0.54
C CYS A 180 -7.32 -11.22 -1.05
N GLY A 181 -8.20 -10.65 -0.22
CA GLY A 181 -9.56 -10.28 -0.63
C GLY A 181 -9.58 -9.31 -1.81
N GLU A 182 -10.69 -9.28 -2.56
CA GLU A 182 -10.83 -8.44 -3.77
C GLU A 182 -10.87 -6.93 -3.47
N ASP A 183 -10.98 -6.56 -2.20
CA ASP A 183 -11.29 -5.21 -1.73
C ASP A 183 -10.09 -4.49 -1.08
N ILE A 184 -8.89 -4.60 -1.64
CA ILE A 184 -7.73 -3.87 -1.11
C ILE A 184 -7.68 -2.44 -1.65
N THR A 185 -7.66 -1.48 -0.73
CA THR A 185 -7.35 -0.08 -1.02
C THR A 185 -5.88 0.20 -0.73
N VAL A 186 -5.12 0.63 -1.73
CA VAL A 186 -3.73 1.06 -1.54
C VAL A 186 -3.67 2.59 -1.59
N HIS A 187 -3.36 3.21 -0.45
CA HIS A 187 -3.06 4.64 -0.38
C HIS A 187 -1.57 4.83 -0.58
N CYS A 188 -1.17 5.51 -1.62
CA CYS A 188 0.25 5.75 -1.88
C CYS A 188 0.50 7.19 -2.32
N CYS A 189 1.63 7.73 -1.87
CA CYS A 189 2.21 9.01 -2.34
C CYS A 189 3.19 8.77 -3.49
N ILE A 190 3.00 7.70 -4.28
CA ILE A 190 3.98 7.22 -5.27
C ILE A 190 3.61 7.78 -6.66
N PRO A 191 4.61 8.15 -7.49
CA PRO A 191 4.39 8.40 -8.92
C PRO A 191 3.70 7.21 -9.58
N ALA A 192 2.77 7.48 -10.49
CA ALA A 192 1.91 6.46 -11.12
C ALA A 192 2.66 5.24 -11.71
N THR A 193 3.90 5.43 -12.15
CA THR A 193 4.77 4.37 -12.69
C THR A 193 5.14 3.27 -11.70
N SER A 194 5.38 3.62 -10.44
CA SER A 194 5.74 2.64 -9.40
C SER A 194 4.50 1.94 -8.84
N PHE A 195 3.40 2.68 -8.73
CA PHE A 195 2.11 2.15 -8.28
C PHE A 195 1.59 1.03 -9.19
N LEU A 196 1.81 1.14 -10.50
CA LEU A 196 1.46 0.12 -11.49
C LEU A 196 2.11 -1.24 -11.26
N LYS A 197 3.38 -1.26 -10.83
CA LYS A 197 4.04 -2.52 -10.53
C LYS A 197 3.34 -3.24 -9.37
N ILE A 198 2.86 -2.50 -8.38
CA ILE A 198 2.13 -3.02 -7.22
C ILE A 198 0.78 -3.60 -7.64
N CYS A 199 0.00 -2.84 -8.43
CA CYS A 199 -1.34 -3.24 -8.85
C CYS A 199 -1.34 -4.36 -9.91
N ASN A 200 -0.37 -4.37 -10.82
CA ASN A 200 -0.21 -5.46 -11.80
C ASN A 200 0.13 -6.81 -11.15
N SER A 201 0.62 -6.80 -9.91
CA SER A 201 0.87 -8.02 -9.16
C SER A 201 -0.41 -8.63 -8.55
N TYR A 202 -1.51 -7.86 -8.50
CA TYR A 202 -2.75 -8.24 -7.81
C TYR A 202 -3.77 -8.96 -8.70
N CYS A 203 -3.73 -8.81 -10.04
CA CYS A 203 -4.77 -9.36 -10.92
C CYS A 203 -4.46 -10.80 -11.36
N PRO A 204 -5.15 -11.85 -10.83
CA PRO A 204 -4.91 -13.24 -11.22
C PRO A 204 -5.51 -13.63 -12.57
N GLN A 205 -6.38 -12.81 -13.18
CA GLN A 205 -6.94 -13.09 -14.51
C GLN A 205 -6.25 -12.27 -15.59
N LYS A 206 -5.34 -12.92 -16.31
CA LYS A 206 -4.68 -12.36 -17.49
C LYS A 206 -5.70 -12.16 -18.62
N PRO A 207 -5.99 -10.94 -19.09
CA PRO A 207 -6.31 -10.77 -20.49
C PRO A 207 -5.02 -11.02 -21.28
N LYS A 208 -5.11 -11.80 -22.37
CA LYS A 208 -4.01 -12.05 -23.31
C LYS A 208 -3.55 -10.71 -23.89
N LEU A 209 -2.48 -10.15 -23.34
CA LEU A 209 -1.87 -8.90 -23.78
C LEU A 209 -0.74 -9.22 -24.75
N ARG A 210 -1.03 -9.19 -26.04
CA ARG A 210 -0.02 -8.96 -27.07
C ARG A 210 0.31 -7.47 -27.08
N SER A 211 1.60 -7.17 -26.82
CA SER A 211 2.30 -5.93 -27.14
C SER A 211 1.53 -4.63 -26.85
N ILE A 212 1.75 -4.02 -25.66
CA ILE A 212 1.34 -2.65 -25.43
C ILE A 212 2.51 -1.89 -24.82
N LYS A 213 3.12 -1.07 -25.69
CA LYS A 213 4.08 -0.05 -25.32
C LYS A 213 3.38 1.03 -24.47
N LYS A 214 3.93 1.36 -23.31
CA LYS A 214 3.75 2.59 -22.46
C LYS A 214 2.35 3.23 -22.25
N LYS A 215 1.26 2.76 -22.82
CA LYS A 215 -0.05 3.44 -22.84
C LYS A 215 -1.14 2.88 -21.89
N LEU A 216 -0.81 2.00 -20.94
CA LEU A 216 -1.85 1.28 -20.17
C LEU A 216 -1.85 1.59 -18.68
N PHE A 217 -1.69 2.84 -18.33
CA PHE A 217 -1.45 3.20 -16.94
C PHE A 217 -2.68 3.12 -16.05
N ALA A 218 -3.85 3.39 -16.52
CA ALA A 218 -5.00 3.53 -15.64
C ALA A 218 -6.05 2.43 -15.74
N LYS A 219 -6.16 1.71 -16.85
CA LYS A 219 -7.18 0.63 -17.00
C LYS A 219 -7.03 -0.53 -16.00
N LYS A 220 -5.88 -0.65 -15.34
CA LYS A 220 -5.59 -1.73 -14.38
C LYS A 220 -5.39 -1.29 -12.93
N ILE A 221 -5.28 0.01 -12.67
CA ILE A 221 -5.01 0.55 -11.34
C ILE A 221 -6.26 0.59 -10.49
N LEU A 222 -7.39 0.72 -11.10
CA LEU A 222 -8.66 0.97 -10.44
C LEU A 222 -9.56 -0.25 -10.64
N ALA A 223 -9.32 -1.28 -9.80
CA ALA A 223 -10.42 -2.13 -9.42
C ALA A 223 -11.58 -1.18 -9.01
N PRO A 224 -12.78 -1.37 -9.53
CA PRO A 224 -13.80 -0.31 -9.67
C PRO A 224 -14.33 0.34 -8.40
N HIS A 225 -13.85 0.01 -7.21
CA HIS A 225 -14.59 0.33 -5.99
C HIS A 225 -13.84 1.15 -4.91
N PHE A 226 -12.56 1.64 -5.10
CA PHE A 226 -11.75 1.95 -3.92
C PHE A 226 -11.08 3.32 -3.81
N LEU A 227 -11.15 4.22 -4.78
CA LEU A 227 -10.57 5.57 -4.63
C LEU A 227 -11.63 6.60 -4.24
N ASN A 228 -11.80 6.82 -2.93
CA ASN A 228 -12.63 7.93 -2.47
C ASN A 228 -12.02 9.30 -2.76
N LEU A 229 -10.69 9.43 -2.72
CA LEU A 229 -9.96 10.65 -3.10
C LEU A 229 -8.61 10.27 -3.72
N TYR A 230 -8.32 10.77 -4.91
CA TYR A 230 -7.03 10.65 -5.56
C TYR A 230 -6.44 12.03 -5.86
N SER A 231 -5.18 12.25 -5.53
CA SER A 231 -4.43 13.46 -5.89
C SER A 231 -3.35 13.10 -6.91
N ILE A 232 -3.32 13.81 -8.04
CA ILE A 232 -2.29 13.64 -9.06
C ILE A 232 -0.95 14.16 -8.49
N PRO A 233 0.13 13.35 -8.51
CA PRO A 233 1.44 13.77 -8.01
C PRO A 233 1.98 15.01 -8.68
N GLY A 234 2.79 15.79 -7.93
CA GLY A 234 3.32 17.08 -8.37
C GLY A 234 4.43 17.01 -9.43
N ASP A 235 4.88 15.82 -9.81
CA ASP A 235 5.86 15.58 -10.88
C ASP A 235 5.20 15.21 -12.23
N ILE A 236 3.88 15.06 -12.26
CA ILE A 236 3.12 14.74 -13.47
C ILE A 236 2.76 16.04 -14.20
N THR A 237 3.20 16.17 -15.44
CA THR A 237 2.89 17.32 -16.31
C THR A 237 1.78 17.03 -17.32
N THR A 238 1.50 15.77 -17.63
CA THR A 238 0.47 15.36 -18.59
C THR A 238 -0.26 14.13 -18.09
N ILE A 239 -1.59 14.20 -18.08
CA ILE A 239 -2.43 13.01 -17.88
C ILE A 239 -2.69 12.44 -19.26
N GLU A 240 -2.09 11.29 -19.53
CA GLU A 240 -2.06 10.65 -20.84
C GLU A 240 -3.46 10.20 -21.31
N GLU A 241 -3.57 9.94 -22.63
CA GLU A 241 -4.79 9.44 -23.24
C GLU A 241 -5.29 8.17 -22.56
N GLU A 242 -6.58 8.14 -22.24
CA GLU A 242 -7.29 7.04 -21.56
C GLU A 242 -6.71 6.68 -20.16
N ALA A 243 -5.90 7.55 -19.55
CA ALA A 243 -5.20 7.26 -18.28
C ALA A 243 -6.11 6.75 -17.17
N PHE A 244 -7.31 7.24 -16.99
CA PHE A 244 -8.31 6.83 -15.99
C PHE A 244 -9.64 6.40 -16.63
N CYS A 245 -9.61 6.01 -17.92
CA CYS A 245 -10.81 5.59 -18.64
C CYS A 245 -11.46 4.35 -17.97
N TYR A 246 -12.79 4.38 -17.77
CA TYR A 246 -13.58 3.35 -17.07
C TYR A 246 -13.23 3.17 -15.58
N CYS A 247 -12.65 4.18 -14.93
CA CYS A 247 -12.37 4.15 -13.50
C CYS A 247 -13.62 4.42 -12.68
N THR A 248 -14.56 3.49 -12.67
CA THR A 248 -15.86 3.65 -12.00
C THR A 248 -15.76 3.76 -10.46
N GLY A 249 -14.63 3.38 -9.87
CA GLY A 249 -14.40 3.53 -8.43
C GLY A 249 -13.86 4.91 -8.02
N LEU A 250 -13.47 5.75 -8.97
CA LEU A 250 -12.96 7.09 -8.69
C LEU A 250 -14.10 8.03 -8.32
N ARG A 251 -14.13 8.51 -7.07
CA ARG A 251 -15.17 9.41 -6.59
C ARG A 251 -14.73 10.88 -6.49
N LEU A 252 -13.52 11.11 -6.04
CA LEU A 252 -12.96 12.45 -5.87
C LEU A 252 -11.56 12.46 -6.51
N ILE A 253 -11.25 13.47 -7.32
CA ILE A 253 -9.91 13.66 -7.87
C ILE A 253 -9.47 15.11 -7.75
N GLU A 254 -8.21 15.28 -7.38
CA GLU A 254 -7.51 16.56 -7.40
C GLU A 254 -6.35 16.51 -8.39
N ILE A 255 -6.39 17.37 -9.39
CA ILE A 255 -5.36 17.51 -10.41
C ILE A 255 -4.43 18.63 -9.98
N SER A 256 -3.13 18.28 -9.78
CA SER A 256 -2.12 19.19 -9.26
C SER A 256 -1.76 20.32 -10.26
N GLN A 257 -1.20 21.39 -9.75
CA GLN A 257 -0.76 22.56 -10.55
C GLN A 257 0.38 22.24 -11.54
N SER A 258 1.06 21.12 -11.38
CA SER A 258 2.11 20.65 -12.31
C SER A 258 1.55 20.18 -13.64
N VAL A 259 0.28 19.71 -13.66
CA VAL A 259 -0.36 19.18 -14.86
C VAL A 259 -0.67 20.34 -15.82
N LYS A 260 -0.17 20.22 -17.04
CA LYS A 260 -0.44 21.18 -18.14
C LYS A 260 -1.53 20.68 -19.07
N ARG A 261 -1.63 19.37 -19.25
CA ARG A 261 -2.52 18.75 -20.24
C ARG A 261 -3.23 17.55 -19.68
N ILE A 262 -4.54 17.47 -19.94
CA ILE A 262 -5.36 16.28 -19.77
C ILE A 262 -5.70 15.78 -21.16
N GLU A 263 -5.14 14.64 -21.56
CA GLU A 263 -5.27 14.13 -22.93
C GLU A 263 -6.64 13.49 -23.19
N ASN A 264 -6.85 13.05 -24.44
CA ASN A 264 -8.15 12.55 -24.89
C ASN A 264 -8.60 11.34 -24.04
N ARG A 265 -9.90 11.30 -23.71
CA ARG A 265 -10.53 10.20 -22.95
C ARG A 265 -9.89 9.89 -21.60
N ALA A 266 -9.08 10.79 -21.07
CA ALA A 266 -8.30 10.54 -19.85
C ALA A 266 -9.14 10.01 -18.68
N PHE A 267 -10.36 10.50 -18.47
CA PHE A 267 -11.31 10.09 -17.43
C PHE A 267 -12.66 9.66 -17.99
N LYS A 268 -12.71 9.27 -19.28
CA LYS A 268 -13.95 8.80 -19.90
C LYS A 268 -14.55 7.64 -19.10
N ASP A 269 -15.89 7.65 -18.92
CA ASP A 269 -16.67 6.63 -18.21
C ASP A 269 -16.29 6.44 -16.72
N CYS A 270 -15.75 7.47 -16.06
CA CYS A 270 -15.60 7.52 -14.62
C CYS A 270 -16.96 7.83 -13.96
N SER A 271 -17.91 6.88 -14.05
CA SER A 271 -19.32 7.11 -13.74
C SER A 271 -19.62 7.54 -12.30
N ASN A 272 -18.77 7.21 -11.33
CA ASN A 272 -18.93 7.57 -9.93
C ASN A 272 -18.09 8.78 -9.51
N LEU A 273 -17.45 9.49 -10.44
CA LEU A 273 -16.72 10.72 -10.14
C LEU A 273 -17.70 11.83 -9.76
N ILE A 274 -17.67 12.22 -8.47
CA ILE A 274 -18.58 13.22 -7.89
C ILE A 274 -17.94 14.61 -7.90
N ARG A 275 -16.65 14.69 -7.57
CA ARG A 275 -15.93 15.96 -7.49
C ARG A 275 -14.61 15.88 -8.26
N LEU A 276 -14.41 16.87 -9.11
CA LEU A 276 -13.18 17.11 -9.84
C LEU A 276 -12.65 18.50 -9.47
N THR A 277 -11.46 18.53 -8.89
CA THR A 277 -10.75 19.78 -8.60
C THR A 277 -9.54 19.87 -9.52
N ILE A 278 -9.51 20.86 -10.38
CA ILE A 278 -8.40 21.13 -11.30
C ILE A 278 -7.71 22.41 -10.79
N LYS A 279 -6.46 22.28 -10.34
CA LYS A 279 -5.68 23.43 -9.87
C LYS A 279 -5.18 24.29 -11.04
N GLU A 280 -4.79 25.53 -10.74
CA GLU A 280 -4.13 26.39 -11.70
C GLU A 280 -2.91 25.71 -12.31
N GLY A 281 -2.70 25.96 -13.62
CA GLY A 281 -1.61 25.36 -14.39
C GLY A 281 -2.08 24.48 -15.53
N VAL A 282 -3.29 23.89 -15.46
CA VAL A 282 -3.85 23.11 -16.56
C VAL A 282 -4.28 24.05 -17.70
N GLU A 283 -3.77 23.78 -18.90
CA GLU A 283 -3.98 24.61 -20.09
C GLU A 283 -4.96 23.95 -21.10
N VAL A 284 -4.98 22.63 -21.15
CA VAL A 284 -5.75 21.89 -22.19
C VAL A 284 -6.50 20.72 -21.59
N ILE A 285 -7.81 20.63 -21.88
CA ILE A 285 -8.65 19.45 -21.66
C ILE A 285 -8.98 18.84 -23.01
N GLY A 286 -8.57 17.58 -23.20
CA GLY A 286 -8.67 16.82 -24.42
C GLY A 286 -10.09 16.38 -24.80
N ARG A 287 -10.23 15.83 -26.00
CA ARG A 287 -11.51 15.31 -26.50
C ARG A 287 -12.02 14.15 -25.65
N ASN A 288 -13.31 14.17 -25.30
CA ASN A 288 -13.95 13.14 -24.48
C ASN A 288 -13.26 12.92 -23.11
N ALA A 289 -12.50 13.88 -22.60
CA ALA A 289 -11.64 13.69 -21.42
C ALA A 289 -12.42 13.25 -20.19
N PHE A 290 -13.62 13.76 -19.97
CA PHE A 290 -14.54 13.42 -18.86
C PHE A 290 -15.91 12.98 -19.37
N GLU A 291 -15.98 12.46 -20.61
CA GLU A 291 -17.22 11.94 -21.18
C GLU A 291 -17.82 10.85 -20.27
N ASN A 292 -19.16 10.94 -20.06
CA ASN A 292 -19.92 10.01 -19.20
C ASN A 292 -19.47 9.96 -17.72
N CYS A 293 -18.88 11.02 -17.19
CA CYS A 293 -18.74 11.19 -15.75
C CYS A 293 -20.11 11.55 -15.13
N ILE A 294 -21.04 10.60 -15.15
CA ILE A 294 -22.46 10.84 -14.84
C ILE A 294 -22.72 11.33 -13.41
N GLY A 295 -21.81 11.01 -12.46
CA GLY A 295 -21.87 11.45 -11.06
C GLY A 295 -21.28 12.83 -10.78
N LEU A 296 -20.67 13.50 -11.77
CA LEU A 296 -19.97 14.77 -11.58
C LEU A 296 -20.98 15.92 -11.32
N THR A 297 -21.00 16.40 -10.08
CA THR A 297 -21.92 17.48 -9.67
C THR A 297 -21.22 18.82 -9.57
N ASN A 298 -19.95 18.84 -9.19
CA ASN A 298 -19.18 20.05 -8.93
C ASN A 298 -17.92 20.08 -9.78
N LEU A 299 -17.81 21.09 -10.62
CA LEU A 299 -16.68 21.31 -11.50
C LEU A 299 -16.16 22.74 -11.36
N TYR A 300 -14.93 22.87 -10.91
CA TYR A 300 -14.21 24.12 -10.94
C TYR A 300 -13.12 24.06 -12.02
N LEU A 301 -13.14 24.97 -12.95
CA LEU A 301 -12.16 25.09 -14.03
C LEU A 301 -11.23 26.27 -13.74
N PRO A 302 -9.90 26.09 -13.80
CA PRO A 302 -8.93 27.13 -13.49
C PRO A 302 -8.86 28.23 -14.57
N ASP A 303 -8.36 29.38 -14.22
CA ASP A 303 -8.21 30.51 -15.18
C ASP A 303 -7.03 30.29 -16.15
N SER A 304 -6.08 29.41 -15.80
CA SER A 304 -5.01 28.98 -16.71
C SER A 304 -5.50 28.17 -17.93
N LEU A 305 -6.76 27.71 -17.92
CA LEU A 305 -7.30 26.85 -18.97
C LEU A 305 -7.52 27.61 -20.29
N LYS A 306 -6.84 27.16 -21.33
CA LYS A 306 -6.86 27.79 -22.66
C LYS A 306 -7.86 27.13 -23.61
N VAL A 307 -7.99 25.78 -23.53
CA VAL A 307 -8.79 25.03 -24.50
C VAL A 307 -9.53 23.87 -23.85
N ILE A 308 -10.84 23.78 -24.13
CA ILE A 308 -11.69 22.60 -23.86
C ILE A 308 -12.15 22.03 -25.20
N LYS A 309 -11.76 20.80 -25.52
CA LYS A 309 -12.05 20.15 -26.81
C LYS A 309 -13.43 19.48 -26.83
N ASP A 310 -13.80 18.99 -28.02
CA ASP A 310 -15.09 18.36 -28.30
C ASP A 310 -15.42 17.24 -27.30
N PHE A 311 -16.67 17.20 -26.86
CA PHE A 311 -17.24 16.17 -25.98
C PHE A 311 -16.52 16.01 -24.64
N ALA A 312 -15.71 16.99 -24.22
CA ALA A 312 -14.90 16.87 -23.01
C ALA A 312 -15.70 16.51 -21.76
N PHE A 313 -16.93 17.03 -21.62
CA PHE A 313 -17.85 16.79 -20.52
C PHE A 313 -19.23 16.30 -20.99
N SER A 314 -19.31 15.72 -22.20
CA SER A 314 -20.56 15.16 -22.71
C SER A 314 -21.00 13.98 -21.84
N GLY A 315 -22.29 13.84 -21.58
CA GLY A 315 -22.85 12.78 -20.73
C GLY A 315 -22.63 12.99 -19.23
N CYS A 316 -22.12 14.14 -18.78
CA CYS A 316 -22.03 14.50 -17.35
C CYS A 316 -23.41 14.87 -16.80
N THR A 317 -24.28 13.87 -16.62
CA THR A 317 -25.72 14.11 -16.41
C THR A 317 -26.08 14.79 -15.10
N ALA A 318 -25.23 14.72 -14.07
CA ALA A 318 -25.42 15.41 -12.80
C ALA A 318 -24.86 16.84 -12.78
N LEU A 319 -24.09 17.25 -13.81
CA LEU A 319 -23.56 18.60 -13.91
C LEU A 319 -24.63 19.55 -14.46
N THR A 320 -24.97 20.59 -13.70
CA THR A 320 -26.01 21.55 -14.07
C THR A 320 -25.46 22.89 -14.51
N GLU A 321 -24.34 23.31 -13.96
CA GLU A 321 -23.68 24.56 -14.28
C GLU A 321 -22.16 24.46 -14.21
N VAL A 322 -21.49 25.33 -14.95
CA VAL A 322 -20.02 25.46 -14.95
C VAL A 322 -19.64 26.91 -15.15
N SER A 323 -18.60 27.35 -14.42
CA SER A 323 -18.02 28.67 -14.57
C SER A 323 -16.65 28.55 -15.26
N ILE A 324 -16.46 29.31 -16.35
CA ILE A 324 -15.28 29.21 -17.26
C ILE A 324 -14.71 30.61 -17.44
N SER A 325 -13.38 30.76 -17.50
CA SER A 325 -12.75 32.03 -17.88
C SER A 325 -13.15 32.46 -19.29
N GLN A 326 -13.45 33.74 -19.49
CA GLN A 326 -13.82 34.27 -20.81
C GLN A 326 -12.69 34.08 -21.87
N TYR A 327 -11.47 33.84 -21.43
CA TYR A 327 -10.32 33.60 -22.32
C TYR A 327 -10.17 32.15 -22.74
N THR A 328 -11.01 31.24 -22.23
CA THR A 328 -10.95 29.81 -22.56
C THR A 328 -11.71 29.55 -23.87
N GLN A 329 -11.04 28.96 -24.86
CA GLN A 329 -11.69 28.44 -26.08
C GLN A 329 -12.44 27.16 -25.76
N VAL A 330 -13.75 27.15 -25.93
CA VAL A 330 -14.63 26.02 -25.61
C VAL A 330 -15.23 25.50 -26.92
N ALA A 331 -15.00 24.22 -27.25
CA ALA A 331 -15.65 23.60 -28.41
C ALA A 331 -17.18 23.56 -28.21
N ALA A 332 -17.93 23.78 -29.27
CA ALA A 332 -19.40 23.84 -29.21
C ALA A 332 -20.04 22.57 -28.63
N THR A 333 -19.38 21.44 -28.76
CA THR A 333 -19.81 20.12 -28.28
C THR A 333 -19.18 19.72 -26.94
N ALA A 334 -18.43 20.61 -26.31
CA ALA A 334 -17.66 20.28 -25.08
C ALA A 334 -18.56 19.90 -23.90
N PHE A 335 -19.74 20.48 -23.81
CA PHE A 335 -20.74 20.27 -22.79
C PHE A 335 -22.12 19.94 -23.41
N ASP A 336 -22.95 19.20 -22.68
CA ASP A 336 -24.34 18.99 -23.10
C ASP A 336 -25.14 20.30 -23.02
N ALA A 337 -26.10 20.49 -23.95
CA ALA A 337 -26.88 21.73 -24.08
C ALA A 337 -27.65 22.17 -22.83
N LYS A 338 -27.92 21.25 -21.91
CA LYS A 338 -28.61 21.52 -20.63
C LYS A 338 -27.70 22.18 -19.56
N ILE A 339 -26.38 22.17 -19.74
CA ILE A 339 -25.43 22.70 -18.77
C ILE A 339 -25.34 24.22 -18.95
N LYS A 340 -25.64 24.96 -17.88
CA LYS A 340 -25.50 26.40 -17.87
C LYS A 340 -24.05 26.82 -17.80
N ILE A 341 -23.54 27.49 -18.81
CA ILE A 341 -22.18 28.04 -18.84
C ILE A 341 -22.18 29.50 -18.45
N THR A 342 -21.41 29.88 -17.45
CA THR A 342 -21.15 31.25 -17.04
C THR A 342 -19.70 31.61 -17.26
N TYR A 343 -19.44 32.79 -17.79
CA TYR A 343 -18.09 33.27 -18.07
C TYR A 343 -17.63 34.24 -16.99
N ARG A 344 -16.44 33.98 -16.45
CA ARG A 344 -15.74 34.86 -15.50
C ARG A 344 -14.87 35.86 -16.28
N GLN A 345 -14.82 37.08 -15.77
CA GLN A 345 -13.92 38.14 -16.28
C GLN A 345 -12.48 37.89 -15.82
#